data_1a03c7f3cac480cd8b2786ba672e95f5
#
_entry.id   1a03c7f3cac480cd8b2786ba672e95f5
#
_cell.length_a   1.000
_cell.length_b   1.000
_cell.length_c   1.000
_cell.angle_alpha   90.00
_cell.angle_beta   90.00
_cell.angle_gamma   90.00
#
_symmetry.space_group_name_H-M   'P 1'
#
loop_
_entity.id
_entity.type
_entity.pdbx_description
1 polymer ?
#
loop_
_entity_poly.entity_id
_entity_poly.type
_entity_poly.pdbx_seq_one_letter_code
_entity_poly.pdbx_strand_id
1 'polypeptide(L)'
;QNPADVKATHVADLMFNRSFLDPVLRGEYPADLVALLKSYDQLPACKPEDGFLIAEGKIDLLGINYYQPRRVKCRDSAVNPQSPFMPEWFFDSYEMPGRKMNPYRGWEIYAPGIYDILINLRDNYGNPRCFISENGMGVENEQRFIENGQINDQYRIDFISEHLTWLHKGISEECNC
;
A
#
# COMPACT_ATOMS: atom_id res chain seq x y z
N GLN A 1 4.77 13.47 16.50
CA GLN A 1 3.66 13.15 15.58
C GLN A 1 2.36 13.69 16.18
N ASN A 2 1.51 14.28 15.35
CA ASN A 2 0.16 14.70 15.76
C ASN A 2 -0.72 13.46 15.99
N PRO A 3 -1.35 13.28 17.17
CA PRO A 3 -2.20 12.10 17.44
C PRO A 3 -3.35 11.92 16.44
N ALA A 4 -3.89 13.01 15.89
CA ALA A 4 -4.94 12.96 14.88
C ALA A 4 -4.44 12.37 13.55
N ASP A 5 -3.21 12.70 13.14
CA ASP A 5 -2.59 12.11 11.95
C ASP A 5 -2.27 10.62 12.13
N VAL A 6 -1.85 10.21 13.33
CA VAL A 6 -1.63 8.80 13.67
C VAL A 6 -2.93 8.02 13.56
N LYS A 7 -4.04 8.56 14.06
CA LYS A 7 -5.36 7.92 13.93
C LYS A 7 -5.80 7.83 12.46
N ALA A 8 -5.61 8.88 11.69
CA ALA A 8 -5.91 8.90 10.25
C ALA A 8 -5.09 7.85 9.49
N THR A 9 -3.79 7.74 9.79
CA THR A 9 -2.89 6.73 9.20
C THR A 9 -3.33 5.32 9.58
N HIS A 10 -3.71 5.08 10.85
CA HIS A 10 -4.21 3.78 11.28
C HIS A 10 -5.47 3.36 10.49
N VAL A 11 -6.43 4.26 10.31
CA VAL A 11 -7.64 3.96 9.53
C VAL A 11 -7.31 3.72 8.05
N ALA A 12 -6.40 4.49 7.47
CA ALA A 12 -5.94 4.26 6.10
C ALA A 12 -5.27 2.88 5.94
N ASP A 13 -4.43 2.48 6.90
CA ASP A 13 -3.81 1.15 6.94
C ASP A 13 -4.84 0.03 7.06
N LEU A 14 -5.82 0.18 7.94
CA LEU A 14 -6.93 -0.77 8.06
C LEU A 14 -7.67 -0.97 6.73
N MET A 15 -7.96 0.11 6.01
CA MET A 15 -8.78 0.07 4.79
C MET A 15 -8.01 -0.35 3.54
N PHE A 16 -6.73 0.01 3.41
CA PHE A 16 -5.97 -0.22 2.18
C PHE A 16 -4.96 -1.36 2.24
N ASN A 17 -4.53 -1.76 3.44
CA ASN A 17 -3.55 -2.81 3.61
C ASN A 17 -4.13 -3.99 4.40
N ARG A 18 -4.52 -3.76 5.65
CA ARG A 18 -4.91 -4.83 6.57
C ARG A 18 -6.22 -5.51 6.20
N SER A 19 -7.14 -4.81 5.52
CA SER A 19 -8.36 -5.41 4.97
C SER A 19 -8.07 -6.53 3.95
N PHE A 20 -6.87 -6.55 3.35
CA PHE A 20 -6.41 -7.58 2.43
C PHE A 20 -5.43 -8.55 3.09
N LEU A 21 -4.43 -8.02 3.84
CA LEU A 21 -3.38 -8.83 4.43
C LEU A 21 -3.87 -9.72 5.58
N ASP A 22 -4.67 -9.17 6.50
CA ASP A 22 -5.10 -9.92 7.69
C ASP A 22 -5.95 -11.15 7.31
N PRO A 23 -6.95 -11.07 6.40
CA PRO A 23 -7.72 -12.24 6.00
C PRO A 23 -6.88 -13.36 5.38
N VAL A 24 -5.94 -13.03 4.52
CA VAL A 24 -5.16 -14.03 3.76
C VAL A 24 -3.97 -14.59 4.54
N LEU A 25 -3.43 -13.84 5.50
CA LEU A 25 -2.26 -14.25 6.30
C LEU A 25 -2.63 -14.69 7.71
N ARG A 26 -3.67 -14.10 8.31
CA ARG A 26 -4.12 -14.39 9.68
C ARG A 26 -5.41 -15.22 9.72
N GLY A 27 -6.21 -15.21 8.64
CA GLY A 27 -7.49 -15.89 8.56
C GLY A 27 -8.65 -15.12 9.21
N GLU A 28 -8.49 -13.82 9.45
CA GLU A 28 -9.52 -12.98 10.05
C GLU A 28 -9.38 -11.51 9.64
N TYR A 29 -10.48 -10.77 9.61
CA TYR A 29 -10.45 -9.33 9.42
C TYR A 29 -10.02 -8.60 10.70
N PRO A 30 -9.33 -7.44 10.59
CA PRO A 30 -8.99 -6.62 11.74
C PRO A 30 -10.24 -6.23 12.55
N ALA A 31 -10.27 -6.52 13.85
CA ALA A 31 -11.39 -6.20 14.71
C ALA A 31 -11.75 -4.70 14.69
N ASP A 32 -10.73 -3.84 14.61
CA ASP A 32 -10.88 -2.38 14.53
C ASP A 32 -11.60 -1.95 13.24
N LEU A 33 -11.29 -2.61 12.11
CA LEU A 33 -11.97 -2.36 10.83
C LEU A 33 -13.44 -2.79 10.91
N VAL A 34 -13.69 -3.98 11.44
CA VAL A 34 -15.06 -4.50 11.60
C VAL A 34 -15.88 -3.57 12.51
N ALA A 35 -15.32 -3.12 13.63
CA ALA A 35 -15.98 -2.18 14.54
C ALA A 35 -16.25 -0.83 13.87
N LEU A 36 -15.28 -0.33 13.10
CA LEU A 36 -15.42 0.92 12.34
C LEU A 36 -16.56 0.82 11.33
N LEU A 37 -16.57 -0.18 10.46
CA LEU A 37 -17.60 -0.38 9.44
C LEU A 37 -18.99 -0.58 10.06
N LYS A 38 -19.06 -1.32 11.18
CA LYS A 38 -20.32 -1.50 11.93
C LYS A 38 -20.87 -0.18 12.45
N SER A 39 -20.02 0.73 12.93
CA SER A 39 -20.46 2.04 13.46
C SER A 39 -21.07 2.96 12.40
N TYR A 40 -20.81 2.67 11.12
CA TYR A 40 -21.36 3.39 9.95
C TYR A 40 -22.40 2.59 9.18
N ASP A 41 -22.83 1.42 9.69
CA ASP A 41 -23.78 0.51 9.01
C ASP A 41 -23.28 0.07 7.62
N GLN A 42 -21.96 -0.17 7.51
CA GLN A 42 -21.27 -0.53 6.26
C GLN A 42 -20.73 -1.97 6.25
N LEU A 43 -21.11 -2.81 7.22
CA LEU A 43 -20.73 -4.21 7.18
C LEU A 43 -21.49 -4.93 6.05
N PRO A 44 -20.80 -5.71 5.20
CA PRO A 44 -21.48 -6.57 4.25
C PRO A 44 -22.27 -7.67 4.98
N ALA A 45 -23.33 -8.17 4.34
CA ALA A 45 -24.04 -9.33 4.83
C ALA A 45 -23.10 -10.55 4.74
N CYS A 46 -22.80 -11.14 5.89
CA CYS A 46 -21.96 -12.33 6.00
C CYS A 46 -22.77 -13.50 6.52
N LYS A 47 -22.45 -14.71 6.05
CA LYS A 47 -22.97 -15.96 6.59
C LYS A 47 -22.08 -16.46 7.72
N PRO A 48 -22.62 -17.27 8.66
CA PRO A 48 -21.83 -17.84 9.74
C PRO A 48 -20.61 -18.65 9.28
N GLU A 49 -20.70 -19.32 8.12
CA GLU A 49 -19.64 -20.14 7.52
C GLU A 49 -18.51 -19.32 6.88
N ASP A 50 -18.72 -18.05 6.52
CA ASP A 50 -17.73 -17.23 5.81
C ASP A 50 -16.46 -17.05 6.67
N GLY A 51 -16.61 -16.96 8.00
CA GLY A 51 -15.46 -16.86 8.92
C GLY A 51 -14.58 -18.10 8.89
N PHE A 52 -15.16 -19.29 8.75
CA PHE A 52 -14.41 -20.55 8.63
C PHE A 52 -13.66 -20.62 7.29
N LEU A 53 -14.32 -20.22 6.20
CA LEU A 53 -13.71 -20.21 4.87
C LEU A 53 -12.49 -19.27 4.82
N ILE A 54 -12.59 -18.09 5.45
CA ILE A 54 -11.48 -17.15 5.55
C ILE A 54 -10.35 -17.71 6.42
N ALA A 55 -10.67 -18.31 7.56
CA ALA A 55 -9.69 -18.87 8.48
C ALA A 55 -8.89 -20.05 7.86
N GLU A 56 -9.53 -20.85 6.99
CA GLU A 56 -8.89 -21.95 6.30
C GLU A 56 -8.19 -21.55 5.00
N GLY A 57 -8.61 -20.42 4.39
CA GLY A 57 -8.16 -19.95 3.08
C GLY A 57 -6.81 -19.24 3.10
N LYS A 58 -5.78 -19.79 3.78
CA LYS A 58 -4.44 -19.19 3.86
C LYS A 58 -3.68 -19.36 2.55
N ILE A 59 -2.88 -18.34 2.23
CA ILE A 59 -2.04 -18.32 1.02
C ILE A 59 -0.66 -18.90 1.30
N ASP A 60 -0.04 -19.50 0.27
CA ASP A 60 1.32 -20.04 0.30
C ASP A 60 2.36 -19.01 -0.17
N LEU A 61 1.93 -18.02 -0.95
CA LEU A 61 2.79 -17.03 -1.57
C LEU A 61 2.03 -15.71 -1.74
N LEU A 62 2.62 -14.60 -1.27
CA LEU A 62 2.08 -13.25 -1.38
C LEU A 62 2.71 -12.49 -2.55
N GLY A 63 1.92 -12.06 -3.52
CA GLY A 63 2.34 -11.09 -4.54
C GLY A 63 2.14 -9.65 -4.05
N ILE A 64 3.16 -8.82 -4.20
CA ILE A 64 3.16 -7.43 -3.76
C ILE A 64 3.25 -6.50 -4.97
N ASN A 65 2.26 -5.62 -5.13
CA ASN A 65 2.27 -4.53 -6.09
C ASN A 65 2.67 -3.24 -5.37
N TYR A 66 3.81 -2.67 -5.74
CA TYR A 66 4.27 -1.41 -5.15
C TYR A 66 4.74 -0.42 -6.21
N TYR A 67 4.11 0.74 -6.24
CA TYR A 67 4.46 1.83 -7.16
C TYR A 67 4.81 3.14 -6.44
N GLN A 68 4.06 3.48 -5.39
CA GLN A 68 4.21 4.71 -4.63
C GLN A 68 3.60 4.58 -3.23
N PRO A 69 4.04 5.39 -2.26
CA PRO A 69 3.42 5.42 -0.93
C PRO A 69 2.05 6.13 -1.00
N ARG A 70 1.15 5.74 -0.11
CA ARG A 70 -0.04 6.52 0.22
C ARG A 70 0.25 7.33 1.48
N ARG A 71 0.30 8.65 1.35
CA ARG A 71 0.51 9.54 2.48
C ARG A 71 -0.80 10.20 2.87
N VAL A 72 -1.10 10.18 4.16
CA VAL A 72 -2.35 10.71 4.69
C VAL A 72 -2.10 11.59 5.91
N LYS A 73 -3.04 12.48 6.20
CA LYS A 73 -3.14 13.29 7.40
C LYS A 73 -4.58 13.27 7.91
N CYS A 74 -4.81 13.75 9.12
CA CYS A 74 -6.18 13.98 9.59
C CYS A 74 -6.90 14.98 8.67
N ARG A 75 -8.21 14.83 8.56
CA ARG A 75 -9.03 15.76 7.79
C ARG A 75 -9.02 17.15 8.39
N ASP A 76 -8.95 18.14 7.54
CA ASP A 76 -9.09 19.55 7.89
C ASP A 76 -10.56 20.00 7.88
N SER A 77 -11.44 19.23 7.22
CA SER A 77 -12.86 19.57 7.02
C SER A 77 -13.80 18.46 7.51
N ALA A 78 -15.01 18.87 7.91
CA ALA A 78 -16.05 17.90 8.25
C ALA A 78 -16.47 17.07 7.02
N VAL A 79 -16.83 15.81 7.27
CA VAL A 79 -17.39 14.93 6.25
C VAL A 79 -18.81 15.40 5.88
N ASN A 80 -19.13 15.39 4.59
CA ASN A 80 -20.52 15.53 4.15
C ASN A 80 -21.25 14.18 4.37
N PRO A 81 -22.19 14.09 5.32
CA PRO A 81 -22.86 12.81 5.61
C PRO A 81 -23.79 12.33 4.50
N GLN A 82 -24.04 13.16 3.49
CA GLN A 82 -24.81 12.80 2.30
C GLN A 82 -23.96 12.21 1.18
N SER A 83 -22.62 12.27 1.29
CA SER A 83 -21.73 11.64 0.31
C SER A 83 -21.72 10.13 0.51
N PRO A 84 -21.44 9.32 -0.54
CA PRO A 84 -21.21 7.89 -0.40
C PRO A 84 -20.12 7.62 0.64
N PHE A 85 -20.27 6.55 1.42
CA PHE A 85 -19.25 6.13 2.36
C PHE A 85 -17.97 5.75 1.61
N MET A 86 -16.84 6.37 1.94
CA MET A 86 -15.56 6.20 1.30
C MET A 86 -14.44 6.28 2.35
N PRO A 87 -13.27 5.64 2.12
CA PRO A 87 -12.12 5.75 3.01
C PRO A 87 -11.70 7.19 3.29
N GLU A 88 -11.86 8.08 2.32
CA GLU A 88 -11.57 9.52 2.41
C GLU A 88 -12.45 10.28 3.43
N TRP A 89 -13.44 9.62 4.03
CA TRP A 89 -14.15 10.18 5.19
C TRP A 89 -13.24 10.35 6.42
N PHE A 90 -12.15 9.59 6.50
CA PHE A 90 -11.31 9.49 7.70
C PHE A 90 -9.98 10.22 7.59
N PHE A 91 -9.55 10.60 6.39
CA PHE A 91 -8.27 11.26 6.17
C PHE A 91 -8.27 12.07 4.87
N ASP A 92 -7.38 13.04 4.80
CA ASP A 92 -7.02 13.75 3.57
C ASP A 92 -5.66 13.23 3.06
N SER A 93 -5.41 13.35 1.76
CA SER A 93 -4.09 13.11 1.20
C SER A 93 -3.07 14.12 1.73
N TYR A 94 -1.85 13.66 2.01
CA TYR A 94 -0.77 14.51 2.48
C TYR A 94 0.36 14.58 1.45
N GLU A 95 0.71 15.80 1.09
CA GLU A 95 1.85 16.07 0.23
C GLU A 95 3.08 16.40 1.06
N MET A 96 3.98 15.42 1.24
CA MET A 96 5.20 15.62 2.02
C MET A 96 6.12 16.60 1.31
N PRO A 97 6.56 17.70 1.97
CA PRO A 97 7.52 18.64 1.39
C PRO A 97 8.84 17.92 1.01
N GLY A 98 9.35 18.24 -0.17
CA GLY A 98 10.62 17.66 -0.64
C GLY A 98 10.56 16.20 -1.12
N ARG A 99 9.36 15.60 -1.24
CA ARG A 99 9.22 14.26 -1.82
C ARG A 99 9.77 14.23 -3.26
N LYS A 100 10.40 13.12 -3.65
CA LYS A 100 10.84 12.89 -5.02
C LYS A 100 9.64 12.55 -5.90
N MET A 101 9.38 13.33 -6.91
CA MET A 101 8.25 13.11 -7.81
C MET A 101 8.71 12.56 -9.15
N ASN A 102 7.93 11.66 -9.72
CA ASN A 102 8.02 11.30 -11.13
C ASN A 102 7.60 12.51 -11.99
N PRO A 103 8.52 13.18 -12.68
CA PRO A 103 8.22 14.40 -13.42
C PRO A 103 7.35 14.15 -14.66
N TYR A 104 7.15 12.87 -15.03
CA TYR A 104 6.47 12.48 -16.27
C TYR A 104 5.01 12.08 -16.08
N ARG A 105 4.63 11.71 -14.82
CA ARG A 105 3.26 11.28 -14.50
C ARG A 105 2.77 11.71 -13.13
N GLY A 106 3.58 12.35 -12.31
CA GLY A 106 3.17 12.95 -11.06
C GLY A 106 3.04 12.01 -9.85
N TRP A 107 3.50 10.76 -9.93
CA TRP A 107 3.56 9.85 -8.78
C TRP A 107 4.82 10.07 -7.94
N GLU A 108 4.70 9.87 -6.63
CA GLU A 108 5.86 9.93 -5.73
C GLU A 108 6.78 8.72 -5.96
N ILE A 109 8.08 8.95 -6.06
CA ILE A 109 9.11 7.92 -6.08
C ILE A 109 9.65 7.74 -4.66
N TYR A 110 9.35 6.62 -4.03
CA TYR A 110 9.81 6.28 -2.69
C TYR A 110 10.27 4.82 -2.62
N ALA A 111 11.47 4.57 -3.11
CA ALA A 111 12.03 3.22 -3.18
C ALA A 111 12.15 2.52 -1.81
N PRO A 112 12.41 3.22 -0.67
CA PRO A 112 12.39 2.57 0.65
C PRO A 112 11.07 1.89 1.00
N GLY A 113 9.95 2.23 0.35
CA GLY A 113 8.64 1.64 0.62
C GLY A 113 8.58 0.13 0.40
N ILE A 114 9.35 -0.42 -0.55
CA ILE A 114 9.48 -1.89 -0.69
C ILE A 114 10.10 -2.49 0.58
N TYR A 115 11.17 -1.90 1.07
CA TYR A 115 11.82 -2.34 2.31
C TYR A 115 10.86 -2.24 3.50
N ASP A 116 10.15 -1.10 3.65
CA ASP A 116 9.19 -0.91 4.74
C ASP A 116 8.09 -1.98 4.73
N ILE A 117 7.59 -2.36 3.55
CA ILE A 117 6.60 -3.45 3.38
C ILE A 117 7.19 -4.78 3.82
N LEU A 118 8.40 -5.13 3.37
CA LEU A 118 9.05 -6.40 3.71
C LEU A 118 9.31 -6.53 5.20
N ILE A 119 9.79 -5.46 5.85
CA ILE A 119 10.00 -5.42 7.29
C ILE A 119 8.67 -5.59 8.04
N ASN A 120 7.61 -4.92 7.59
CA ASN A 120 6.28 -5.09 8.17
C ASN A 120 5.78 -6.54 8.06
N LEU A 121 5.96 -7.18 6.92
CA LEU A 121 5.59 -8.60 6.72
C LEU A 121 6.40 -9.54 7.61
N ARG A 122 7.70 -9.30 7.72
CA ARG A 122 8.59 -10.07 8.60
C ARG A 122 8.17 -9.94 10.06
N ASP A 123 8.04 -8.72 10.55
CA ASP A 123 7.88 -8.45 11.99
C ASP A 123 6.44 -8.67 12.48
N ASN A 124 5.43 -8.43 11.63
CA ASN A 124 4.03 -8.43 12.03
C ASN A 124 3.19 -9.56 11.44
N TYR A 125 3.68 -10.28 10.41
CA TYR A 125 2.92 -11.33 9.71
C TYR A 125 3.64 -12.68 9.66
N GLY A 126 4.67 -12.88 10.48
CA GLY A 126 5.39 -14.15 10.55
C GLY A 126 6.28 -14.45 9.33
N ASN A 127 6.71 -13.39 8.63
CA ASN A 127 7.63 -13.48 7.50
C ASN A 127 7.14 -14.40 6.36
N PRO A 128 5.94 -14.17 5.80
CA PRO A 128 5.40 -15.01 4.76
C PRO A 128 6.28 -14.97 3.51
N ARG A 129 6.30 -16.08 2.76
CA ARG A 129 6.94 -16.09 1.45
C ARG A 129 6.25 -15.11 0.52
N CYS A 130 7.03 -14.20 -0.09
CA CYS A 130 6.47 -13.19 -0.99
C CYS A 130 7.34 -12.95 -2.22
N PHE A 131 6.83 -12.18 -3.17
CA PHE A 131 7.57 -11.66 -4.31
C PHE A 131 6.98 -10.32 -4.75
N ILE A 132 7.77 -9.49 -5.40
CA ILE A 132 7.27 -8.26 -6.00
C ILE A 132 6.65 -8.62 -7.36
N SER A 133 5.31 -8.66 -7.41
CA SER A 133 4.55 -8.97 -8.62
C SER A 133 4.45 -7.77 -9.57
N GLU A 134 4.43 -6.56 -9.03
CA GLU A 134 4.41 -5.34 -9.84
C GLU A 134 5.25 -4.23 -9.21
N ASN A 135 6.08 -3.60 -10.03
CA ASN A 135 6.81 -2.37 -9.73
C ASN A 135 7.16 -1.66 -11.04
N GLY A 136 7.26 -0.34 -11.03
CA GLY A 136 7.61 0.41 -12.21
C GLY A 136 7.18 1.87 -12.14
N MET A 137 7.50 2.63 -13.18
CA MET A 137 7.03 4.01 -13.33
C MET A 137 6.43 4.27 -14.71
N GLY A 138 5.27 4.93 -14.72
CA GLY A 138 4.65 5.41 -15.93
C GLY A 138 5.35 6.67 -16.45
N VAL A 139 5.48 6.76 -17.77
CA VAL A 139 6.06 7.92 -18.44
C VAL A 139 5.15 8.29 -19.62
N GLU A 140 4.71 9.53 -19.65
CA GLU A 140 3.90 10.05 -20.75
C GLU A 140 4.77 10.59 -21.89
N ASN A 141 4.28 10.49 -23.12
CA ASN A 141 4.94 11.01 -24.33
C ASN A 141 6.38 10.48 -24.50
N GLU A 142 6.59 9.19 -24.38
CA GLU A 142 7.92 8.55 -24.47
C GLU A 142 8.65 8.79 -25.80
N GLN A 143 7.92 9.13 -26.86
CA GLN A 143 8.52 9.45 -28.16
C GLN A 143 9.61 10.53 -28.10
N ARG A 144 9.55 11.44 -27.12
CA ARG A 144 10.58 12.47 -26.90
C ARG A 144 11.93 11.91 -26.41
N PHE A 145 11.96 10.66 -25.98
CA PHE A 145 13.18 9.96 -25.53
C PHE A 145 13.75 9.02 -26.59
N ILE A 146 13.22 9.05 -27.82
CA ILE A 146 13.76 8.23 -28.89
C ILE A 146 15.05 8.86 -29.41
N GLU A 147 16.13 8.10 -29.29
CA GLU A 147 17.45 8.44 -29.84
C GLU A 147 17.88 7.29 -30.76
N ASN A 148 18.21 7.61 -32.02
CA ASN A 148 18.64 6.60 -33.00
C ASN A 148 17.65 5.42 -33.18
N GLY A 149 16.33 5.68 -33.07
CA GLY A 149 15.28 4.67 -33.19
C GLY A 149 15.06 3.79 -31.94
N GLN A 150 15.71 4.09 -30.84
CA GLN A 150 15.55 3.41 -29.57
C GLN A 150 15.13 4.40 -28.48
N ILE A 151 14.35 3.94 -27.52
CA ILE A 151 13.98 4.74 -26.35
C ILE A 151 15.15 4.76 -25.39
N ASN A 152 15.65 5.97 -25.04
CA ASN A 152 16.59 6.15 -23.94
C ASN A 152 15.83 6.05 -22.62
N ASP A 153 15.84 4.85 -22.01
CA ASP A 153 15.03 4.49 -20.84
C ASP A 153 15.78 4.66 -19.51
N GLN A 154 16.79 5.49 -19.44
CA GLN A 154 17.62 5.67 -18.28
C GLN A 154 16.82 6.01 -17.01
N TYR A 155 15.76 6.80 -17.15
CA TYR A 155 14.88 7.15 -16.03
C TYR A 155 14.17 5.94 -15.39
N ARG A 156 13.80 4.88 -16.16
CA ARG A 156 13.26 3.63 -15.61
C ARG A 156 14.36 2.74 -15.05
N ILE A 157 15.51 2.70 -15.67
CA ILE A 157 16.68 1.97 -15.18
C ILE A 157 17.05 2.49 -13.79
N ASP A 158 17.12 3.81 -13.61
CA ASP A 158 17.43 4.43 -12.33
C ASP A 158 16.35 4.12 -11.28
N PHE A 159 15.07 4.22 -11.65
CA PHE A 159 13.95 3.86 -10.78
C PHE A 159 14.03 2.40 -10.32
N ILE A 160 14.20 1.47 -11.24
CA ILE A 160 14.27 0.02 -10.94
C ILE A 160 15.50 -0.28 -10.08
N SER A 161 16.66 0.27 -10.43
CA SER A 161 17.90 0.11 -9.65
C SER A 161 17.74 0.55 -8.20
N GLU A 162 17.11 1.70 -7.98
CA GLU A 162 16.85 2.24 -6.65
C GLU A 162 15.93 1.30 -5.84
N HIS A 163 14.84 0.79 -6.45
CA HIS A 163 13.92 -0.16 -5.83
C HIS A 163 14.56 -1.52 -5.54
N LEU A 164 15.35 -2.07 -6.47
CA LEU A 164 16.09 -3.32 -6.27
C LEU A 164 17.11 -3.21 -5.13
N THR A 165 17.73 -2.04 -4.93
CA THR A 165 18.65 -1.81 -3.81
C THR A 165 17.93 -1.95 -2.47
N TRP A 166 16.72 -1.41 -2.32
CA TRP A 166 15.93 -1.52 -1.10
C TRP A 166 15.32 -2.91 -0.92
N LEU A 167 14.92 -3.57 -2.01
CA LEU A 167 14.50 -4.97 -1.99
C LEU A 167 15.64 -5.88 -1.47
N HIS A 168 16.84 -5.73 -2.05
CA HIS A 168 18.01 -6.48 -1.63
C HIS A 168 18.35 -6.25 -0.14
N LYS A 169 18.21 -5.01 0.34
CA LYS A 169 18.39 -4.71 1.76
C LYS A 169 17.41 -5.51 2.63
N GLY A 170 16.11 -5.54 2.27
CA GLY A 170 15.11 -6.33 3.00
C GLY A 170 15.47 -7.82 3.04
N ILE A 171 15.87 -8.39 1.90
CA ILE A 171 16.29 -9.79 1.81
C ILE A 171 17.53 -10.05 2.70
N SER A 172 18.52 -9.15 2.70
CA SER A 172 19.72 -9.27 3.53
C SER A 172 19.43 -9.16 5.04
N GLU A 173 18.26 -8.63 5.41
CA GLU A 173 17.73 -8.58 6.77
C GLU A 173 16.68 -9.68 7.03
N GLU A 174 16.81 -10.82 6.35
CA GLU A 174 16.03 -12.05 6.53
C GLU A 174 14.54 -11.95 6.13
N CYS A 175 14.14 -10.97 5.32
CA CYS A 175 12.80 -10.98 4.72
C CYS A 175 12.70 -12.09 3.65
N ASN A 176 11.61 -12.85 3.67
CA ASN A 176 11.39 -14.02 2.81
C ASN A 176 10.77 -13.60 1.45
N CYS A 177 11.55 -12.90 0.63
CA CYS A 177 11.12 -12.38 -0.67
C CYS A 177 12.03 -12.87 -1.82
#